data_0e5697e697feb0250c42d33c79ed2bb0
#
_entry.id   0e5697e697feb0250c42d33c79ed2bb0
#
_cell.length_a   1.000
_cell.length_b   1.000
_cell.length_c   1.000
_cell.angle_alpha   90.00
_cell.angle_beta   90.00
_cell.angle_gamma   90.00
#
_symmetry.space_group_name_H-M   'P 1'
#
loop_
_entity.id
_entity.type
_entity.pdbx_description
1 polymer ?
#
loop_
_entity_poly.entity_id
_entity_poly.type
_entity_poly.pdbx_seq_one_letter_code
_entity_poly.pdbx_strand_id
1 'polypeptide(L)'
;MVIKESQVERYFKREVERHGAVVWKFVSPNQSGVPDRVVLMQDGTAVFAEIKAPGKKPRPLQLAVFEKMARLNFHVWVIDSYEAVSEFVKHYVKIGCLR
;
A
#
# COMPACT_ATOMS: atom_id res chain seq x y z
N MET A 1 7.18 11.34 20.39
CA MET A 1 7.84 11.46 19.08
C MET A 1 6.79 11.32 17.98
N VAL A 2 6.85 12.20 16.98
CA VAL A 2 5.92 12.14 15.85
C VAL A 2 6.53 11.31 14.73
N ILE A 3 5.80 10.29 14.27
CA ILE A 3 6.22 9.49 13.13
C ILE A 3 5.69 10.16 11.87
N LYS A 4 6.59 10.42 10.92
CA LYS A 4 6.25 11.08 9.66
C LYS A 4 5.83 10.07 8.60
N GLU A 5 5.07 10.53 7.61
CA GLU A 5 4.68 9.70 6.47
C GLU A 5 5.89 9.07 5.77
N SER A 6 6.98 9.85 5.62
CA SER A 6 8.21 9.36 4.99
C SER A 6 8.84 8.19 5.75
N GLN A 7 8.69 8.14 7.07
CA GLN A 7 9.19 7.02 7.87
C GLN A 7 8.34 5.78 7.66
N VAL A 8 7.02 5.92 7.58
CA VAL A 8 6.11 4.81 7.29
C VAL A 8 6.39 4.26 5.90
N GLU A 9 6.55 5.14 4.92
CA GLU A 9 6.85 4.75 3.53
C GLU A 9 8.16 3.97 3.44
N ARG A 10 9.19 4.48 4.07
CA ARG A 10 10.51 3.82 4.05
C ARG A 10 10.47 2.44 4.69
N TYR A 11 9.76 2.33 5.81
CA TYR A 11 9.61 1.06 6.51
C TYR A 11 8.81 0.06 5.66
N PHE A 12 7.72 0.53 5.03
CA PHE A 12 6.91 -0.30 4.14
C PHE A 12 7.73 -0.85 2.98
N LYS A 13 8.43 0.05 2.27
CA LYS A 13 9.26 -0.33 1.14
C LYS A 13 10.34 -1.35 1.55
N ARG A 14 11.04 -1.08 2.63
CA ARG A 14 12.11 -1.96 3.11
C ARG A 14 11.57 -3.35 3.48
N GLU A 15 10.49 -3.41 4.26
CA GLU A 15 9.96 -4.69 4.73
C GLU A 15 9.35 -5.51 3.59
N VAL A 16 8.63 -4.86 2.70
CA VAL A 16 8.01 -5.57 1.55
C VAL A 16 9.09 -6.05 0.58
N GLU A 17 10.08 -5.22 0.29
CA GLU A 17 11.17 -5.60 -0.63
C GLU A 17 12.04 -6.70 -0.04
N ARG A 18 12.20 -6.72 1.27
CA ARG A 18 12.91 -7.80 1.96
C ARG A 18 12.23 -9.16 1.73
N HIS A 19 10.93 -9.16 1.52
CA HIS A 19 10.14 -10.37 1.26
C HIS A 19 9.96 -10.67 -0.23
N GLY A 20 10.75 -10.05 -1.10
CA GLY A 20 10.86 -10.43 -2.51
C GLY A 20 9.99 -9.67 -3.49
N ALA A 21 9.27 -8.65 -3.06
CA ALA A 21 8.47 -7.81 -3.95
C ALA A 21 9.18 -6.50 -4.28
N VAL A 22 8.62 -5.70 -5.17
CA VAL A 22 9.06 -4.32 -5.40
C VAL A 22 7.91 -3.38 -5.06
N VAL A 23 8.26 -2.19 -4.57
CA VAL A 23 7.30 -1.13 -4.24
C VAL A 23 7.66 0.09 -5.07
N TRP A 24 6.76 0.46 -5.96
CA TRP A 24 6.96 1.62 -6.83
C TRP A 24 5.91 2.68 -6.56
N LYS A 25 6.24 3.93 -6.83
CA LYS A 25 5.26 5.00 -6.85
C LYS A 25 4.29 4.77 -7.98
N PHE A 26 3.02 5.03 -7.73
CA PHE A 26 1.99 4.93 -8.75
C PHE A 26 1.38 6.30 -9.00
N VAL A 27 1.36 6.71 -10.25
CA VAL A 27 0.81 7.99 -10.69
C VAL A 27 -0.11 7.74 -11.88
N SER A 28 -1.30 8.32 -11.83
CA SER A 28 -2.23 8.29 -12.97
C SER A 28 -2.56 9.72 -13.39
N PRO A 29 -2.02 10.19 -14.52
CA PRO A 29 -2.27 11.57 -14.96
C PRO A 29 -3.74 11.87 -15.25
N ASN A 30 -4.51 10.85 -15.65
CA ASN A 30 -5.92 11.01 -16.03
C ASN A 30 -6.90 10.82 -14.89
N GLN A 31 -6.44 10.32 -13.74
CA GLN A 31 -7.34 9.98 -12.64
C GLN A 31 -6.76 10.45 -11.32
N SER A 32 -7.40 11.43 -10.72
CA SER A 32 -7.03 11.89 -9.38
C SER A 32 -7.53 10.88 -8.33
N GLY A 33 -6.86 10.84 -7.19
CA GLY A 33 -7.28 10.04 -6.06
C GLY A 33 -6.86 8.57 -6.08
N VAL A 34 -6.03 8.17 -7.06
CA VAL A 34 -5.47 6.80 -7.07
C VAL A 34 -4.52 6.60 -5.90
N PRO A 35 -4.33 5.34 -5.43
CA PRO A 35 -3.33 5.05 -4.41
C PRO A 35 -1.93 5.38 -4.91
N ASP A 36 -1.03 5.75 -3.99
CA ASP A 36 0.27 6.29 -4.38
C ASP A 36 1.38 5.25 -4.55
N ARG A 37 1.10 3.98 -4.25
CA ARG A 37 2.08 2.90 -4.39
C ARG A 37 1.46 1.68 -5.05
N VAL A 38 2.27 0.99 -5.86
CA VAL A 38 1.95 -0.34 -6.37
C VAL A 38 3.00 -1.31 -5.89
N VAL A 39 2.55 -2.48 -5.43
CA VAL A 39 3.43 -3.56 -4.99
C VAL A 39 3.30 -4.68 -5.99
N LEU A 40 4.43 -5.08 -6.58
CA LEU A 40 4.48 -6.18 -7.54
C LEU A 40 5.16 -7.37 -6.87
N MET A 41 4.46 -8.49 -6.83
CA MET A 41 4.90 -9.69 -6.14
C MET A 41 5.35 -10.76 -7.12
N GLN A 42 6.13 -11.75 -6.63
CA GLN A 42 6.80 -12.72 -7.49
C GLN A 42 5.83 -13.66 -8.21
N ASP A 43 4.67 -13.91 -7.63
CA ASP A 43 3.66 -14.77 -8.24
C ASP A 43 2.78 -14.04 -9.28
N GLY A 44 3.11 -12.79 -9.61
CA GLY A 44 2.34 -11.98 -10.54
C GLY A 44 1.23 -11.16 -9.88
N THR A 45 1.08 -11.22 -8.57
CA THR A 45 0.10 -10.42 -7.85
C THR A 45 0.52 -8.96 -7.82
N ALA A 46 -0.41 -8.06 -8.13
CA ALA A 46 -0.22 -6.62 -7.98
C ALA A 46 -1.24 -6.10 -6.98
N VAL A 47 -0.79 -5.36 -5.98
CA VAL A 47 -1.67 -4.72 -5.01
C VAL A 47 -1.30 -3.26 -4.87
N PHE A 48 -2.26 -2.47 -4.38
CA PHE A 48 -2.10 -1.03 -4.27
C PHE A 48 -2.09 -0.63 -2.80
N ALA A 49 -1.32 0.40 -2.49
CA ALA A 49 -1.23 0.93 -1.15
C ALA A 49 -1.21 2.45 -1.17
N GLU A 50 -1.84 3.03 -0.17
CA GLU A 50 -1.80 4.46 0.10
C GLU A 50 -1.04 4.67 1.39
N ILE A 51 0.06 5.43 1.33
CA ILE A 51 0.87 5.71 2.51
C ILE A 51 0.36 6.98 3.18
N LYS A 52 0.16 6.92 4.48
CA LYS A 52 -0.27 8.06 5.31
C LYS A 52 0.57 8.12 6.57
N ALA A 53 0.72 9.31 7.11
CA ALA A 53 1.26 9.47 8.46
C ALA A 53 0.25 8.91 9.47
N PRO A 54 0.72 8.43 10.65
CA PRO A 54 -0.20 7.95 11.68
C PRO A 54 -1.26 9.00 12.03
N GLY A 55 -2.50 8.55 12.08
CA GLY A 55 -3.64 9.42 12.38
C GLY A 55 -4.22 10.17 11.19
N LYS A 56 -3.55 10.13 10.05
CA LYS A 56 -4.07 10.74 8.81
C LYS A 56 -4.91 9.72 8.05
N LYS A 57 -5.93 10.21 7.37
CA LYS A 57 -6.86 9.36 6.61
C LYS A 57 -6.91 9.78 5.15
N PRO A 58 -7.24 8.85 4.24
CA PRO A 58 -7.46 9.23 2.84
C PRO A 58 -8.56 10.28 2.72
N ARG A 59 -8.41 11.16 1.73
CA ARG A 59 -9.42 12.19 1.44
C ARG A 59 -10.65 11.54 0.79
N PRO A 60 -11.83 12.20 0.84
CA PRO A 60 -13.05 11.64 0.24
C PRO A 60 -12.90 11.19 -1.21
N LEU A 61 -12.20 11.96 -2.04
CA LEU A 61 -11.95 11.56 -3.44
C LEU A 61 -11.15 10.27 -3.51
N GLN A 62 -10.12 10.12 -2.66
CA GLN A 62 -9.33 8.89 -2.61
C GLN A 62 -10.19 7.70 -2.21
N LEU A 63 -11.02 7.86 -1.18
CA LEU A 63 -11.91 6.78 -0.74
C LEU A 63 -12.88 6.35 -1.84
N ALA A 64 -13.41 7.30 -2.61
CA ALA A 64 -14.29 6.99 -3.73
C ALA A 64 -13.58 6.18 -4.81
N VAL A 65 -12.33 6.55 -5.13
CA VAL A 65 -11.52 5.82 -6.11
C VAL A 65 -11.17 4.43 -5.58
N PHE A 66 -10.78 4.31 -4.30
CA PHE A 66 -10.44 3.02 -3.70
C PHE A 66 -11.65 2.07 -3.71
N GLU A 67 -12.84 2.59 -3.46
CA GLU A 67 -14.06 1.81 -3.53
C GLU A 67 -14.33 1.29 -4.94
N LYS A 68 -14.12 2.15 -5.94
CA LYS A 68 -14.26 1.76 -7.35
C LYS A 68 -13.28 0.65 -7.71
N MET A 69 -12.05 0.74 -7.23
CA MET A 69 -11.04 -0.30 -7.43
C MET A 69 -11.44 -1.60 -6.73
N ALA A 70 -11.98 -1.51 -5.53
CA ALA A 70 -12.43 -2.68 -4.77
C ALA A 70 -13.54 -3.43 -5.51
N ARG A 71 -14.45 -2.73 -6.19
CA ARG A 71 -15.48 -3.36 -7.00
C ARG A 71 -14.92 -4.15 -8.18
N LEU A 72 -13.70 -3.83 -8.58
CA LEU A 72 -12.98 -4.55 -9.63
C LEU A 72 -12.02 -5.58 -9.04
N ASN A 73 -12.14 -5.86 -7.74
CA ASN A 73 -11.32 -6.81 -6.99
C ASN A 73 -9.87 -6.35 -6.80
N PHE A 74 -9.62 -5.03 -6.84
CA PHE A 74 -8.33 -4.47 -6.49
C PHE A 74 -8.44 -3.81 -5.12
N HIS A 75 -7.99 -4.52 -4.10
CA HIS A 75 -7.98 -3.98 -2.75
C HIS A 75 -6.87 -2.93 -2.60
N VAL A 76 -7.20 -1.81 -1.96
CA VAL A 76 -6.21 -0.79 -1.64
C VAL A 76 -5.95 -0.84 -0.13
N TRP A 77 -4.69 -1.01 0.23
CA TRP A 77 -4.27 -0.98 1.63
C TRP A 77 -3.93 0.45 2.03
N VAL A 78 -4.44 0.89 3.16
CA VAL A 78 -4.02 2.16 3.76
C VAL A 78 -2.94 1.82 4.80
N ILE A 79 -1.73 2.27 4.55
CA ILE A 79 -0.57 1.97 5.39
C ILE A 79 -0.19 3.24 6.14
N ASP A 80 -0.58 3.31 7.40
CA ASP A 80 -0.44 4.51 8.23
C ASP A 80 0.35 4.28 9.51
N SER A 81 1.00 3.11 9.64
CA SER A 81 1.73 2.76 10.85
C SER A 81 2.67 1.59 10.57
N TYR A 82 3.62 1.37 11.48
CA TYR A 82 4.47 0.19 11.42
C TYR A 82 3.67 -1.10 11.59
N GLU A 83 2.62 -1.05 12.42
CA GLU A 83 1.72 -2.19 12.63
C GLU A 83 0.98 -2.55 11.34
N ALA A 84 0.53 -1.54 10.59
CA ALA A 84 -0.12 -1.78 9.30
C ALA A 84 0.83 -2.43 8.30
N VAL A 85 2.11 -2.05 8.30
CA VAL A 85 3.14 -2.70 7.48
C VAL A 85 3.26 -4.17 7.86
N SER A 86 3.35 -4.46 9.15
CA SER A 86 3.46 -5.84 9.64
C SER A 86 2.27 -6.68 9.25
N GLU A 87 1.06 -6.14 9.35
CA GLU A 87 -0.16 -6.85 8.94
C GLU A 87 -0.18 -7.13 7.44
N PHE A 88 0.25 -6.17 6.63
CA PHE A 88 0.36 -6.34 5.19
C PHE A 88 1.31 -7.49 4.85
N VAL A 89 2.50 -7.47 5.42
CA VAL A 89 3.52 -8.51 5.15
C VAL A 89 3.01 -9.87 5.61
N LYS A 90 2.47 -9.97 6.83
CA LYS A 90 1.93 -11.23 7.35
C LYS A 90 0.84 -11.80 6.45
N HIS A 91 -0.07 -10.96 5.97
CA HIS A 91 -1.15 -11.40 5.11
C HIS A 91 -0.61 -12.03 3.82
N TYR A 92 0.30 -11.34 3.13
CA TYR A 92 0.80 -11.83 1.84
C TYR A 92 1.83 -12.94 1.96
N VAL A 93 2.55 -13.04 3.07
CA VAL A 93 3.37 -14.22 3.36
C VAL A 93 2.48 -15.43 3.59
N LYS A 94 1.41 -15.27 4.38
CA LYS A 94 0.49 -16.36 4.71
C LYS A 94 -0.16 -16.97 3.46
N ILE A 95 -0.55 -16.14 2.49
CA ILE A 95 -1.21 -16.64 1.28
C ILE A 95 -0.22 -16.95 0.14
N GLY A 96 1.09 -16.84 0.41
CA GLY A 96 2.13 -17.31 -0.52
C GLY A 96 2.56 -16.30 -1.59
N CYS A 97 2.15 -15.04 -1.51
CA CYS A 97 2.55 -14.01 -2.47
C CYS A 97 3.89 -13.37 -2.12
N LEU A 98 4.25 -13.36 -0.84
CA LEU A 98 5.54 -12.92 -0.33
C LEU A 98 6.27 -14.09 0.32
N ARG A 99 7.58 -14.01 0.36
CA ARG A 99 8.44 -15.07 0.95
C ARG A 99 8.61 -14.92 2.44
#